data_d792349adc33a392a8c9b63df0f4db96
#
_entry.id   d792349adc33a392a8c9b63df0f4db96
#
_cell.length_a   1.000
_cell.length_b   1.000
_cell.length_c   1.000
_cell.angle_alpha   90.00
_cell.angle_beta   90.00
_cell.angle_gamma   90.00
#
_symmetry.space_group_name_H-M   'P 1'
#
loop_
_entity.id
_entity.type
_entity.pdbx_description
1 polymer ?
#
loop_
_entity_poly.entity_id
_entity_poly.type
_entity_poly.pdbx_seq_one_letter_code
_entity_poly.pdbx_strand_id
1 'polypeptide(L)'
;MDFYIIKSPSRGTIDILMRRKGSNSKELSPYGVDAVGLVQGRMIEMVVASDIAEKATGVTVEDIKGSCPQNMIMLAIFGDTAAVEDAMAEIQRKMEKKG
;
A
#
# COMPACT_ATOMS: atom_id res chain seq x y z
N MET A 1 7.62 8.62 7.51
CA MET A 1 6.77 7.61 6.87
C MET A 1 6.74 6.34 7.69
N ASP A 2 5.60 5.72 7.73
CA ASP A 2 5.41 4.47 8.48
C ASP A 2 5.22 3.33 7.50
N PHE A 3 5.87 2.20 7.78
CA PHE A 3 5.83 1.03 6.92
C PHE A 3 5.50 -0.19 7.74
N TYR A 4 4.54 -0.97 7.29
CA TYR A 4 4.20 -2.26 7.90
C TYR A 4 3.87 -3.26 6.81
N ILE A 5 4.17 -4.51 7.07
CA ILE A 5 3.76 -5.61 6.19
C ILE A 5 2.99 -6.61 7.03
N ILE A 6 1.81 -6.97 6.56
CA ILE A 6 0.99 -8.00 7.21
C ILE A 6 1.03 -9.22 6.30
N LYS A 7 1.57 -10.31 6.79
CA LYS A 7 1.59 -11.57 6.06
C LYS A 7 0.36 -12.37 6.43
N SER A 8 -0.24 -13.01 5.45
CA SER A 8 -1.46 -13.78 5.63
C SER A 8 -2.53 -12.98 6.39
N PRO A 9 -2.92 -11.83 5.83
CA PRO A 9 -3.85 -10.97 6.56
C PRO A 9 -5.16 -11.68 6.84
N SER A 10 -5.73 -11.39 8.02
CA SER A 10 -7.01 -11.97 8.39
C SER A 10 -8.11 -11.40 7.51
N ARG A 11 -9.24 -12.14 7.46
CA ARG A 11 -10.37 -11.68 6.69
C ARG A 11 -10.88 -10.33 7.18
N GLY A 12 -10.90 -10.12 8.50
CA GLY A 12 -11.34 -8.83 9.04
C GLY A 12 -10.43 -7.69 8.65
N THR A 13 -9.13 -7.95 8.59
CA THR A 13 -8.17 -6.94 8.14
C THR A 13 -8.45 -6.56 6.68
N ILE A 14 -8.64 -7.56 5.83
CA ILE A 14 -8.95 -7.30 4.43
C ILE A 14 -10.26 -6.52 4.30
N ASP A 15 -11.27 -6.88 5.09
CA ASP A 15 -12.55 -6.18 5.05
C ASP A 15 -12.41 -4.70 5.40
N ILE A 16 -11.58 -4.40 6.41
CA ILE A 16 -11.34 -3.01 6.78
C ILE A 16 -10.75 -2.23 5.61
N LEU A 17 -9.76 -2.82 4.96
CA LEU A 17 -9.09 -2.15 3.84
C LEU A 17 -10.03 -1.99 2.65
N MET A 18 -10.84 -3.01 2.37
CA MET A 18 -11.75 -2.94 1.23
C MET A 18 -12.81 -1.85 1.42
N ARG A 19 -13.25 -1.63 2.65
CA ARG A 19 -14.24 -0.59 2.90
C ARG A 19 -13.68 0.81 2.74
N ARG A 20 -12.36 0.96 2.83
CA ARG A 20 -11.73 2.28 2.81
C ARG A 20 -10.94 2.57 1.55
N LYS A 21 -10.93 1.65 0.60
CA LYS A 21 -10.17 1.89 -0.63
C LYS A 21 -10.89 2.93 -1.48
N GLY A 22 -10.13 3.55 -2.36
CA GLY A 22 -10.67 4.58 -3.23
C GLY A 22 -11.68 4.03 -4.22
N SER A 23 -12.61 4.89 -4.64
CA SER A 23 -13.72 4.46 -5.49
C SER A 23 -13.29 4.15 -6.91
N ASN A 24 -12.15 4.67 -7.36
CA ASN A 24 -11.68 4.43 -8.73
C ASN A 24 -10.72 3.27 -8.82
N SER A 25 -10.56 2.53 -7.76
CA SER A 25 -9.60 1.44 -7.74
C SER A 25 -10.10 0.28 -8.58
N LYS A 26 -9.16 -0.50 -9.09
CA LYS A 26 -9.50 -1.69 -9.83
C LYS A 26 -10.16 -2.70 -8.92
N GLU A 27 -10.96 -3.57 -9.52
CA GLU A 27 -11.49 -4.67 -8.76
C GLU A 27 -10.35 -5.52 -8.23
N LEU A 28 -10.43 -5.83 -6.95
CA LEU A 28 -9.42 -6.62 -6.29
C LEU A 28 -10.10 -7.76 -5.57
N SER A 29 -9.68 -8.98 -5.88
CA SER A 29 -10.15 -10.12 -5.11
C SER A 29 -9.42 -10.11 -3.78
N PRO A 30 -10.11 -9.88 -2.68
CA PRO A 30 -9.43 -9.79 -1.39
C PRO A 30 -8.96 -11.14 -0.89
N TYR A 31 -9.50 -12.21 -1.45
CA TYR A 31 -9.17 -13.55 -0.98
C TYR A 31 -8.14 -14.14 -1.92
N GLY A 32 -7.03 -14.55 -1.41
CA GLY A 32 -5.91 -15.00 -2.22
C GLY A 32 -4.75 -14.05 -2.19
N VAL A 33 -4.87 -13.00 -1.38
CA VAL A 33 -3.76 -12.09 -1.15
C VAL A 33 -2.89 -12.67 -0.06
N ASP A 34 -1.62 -12.86 -0.36
CA ASP A 34 -0.69 -13.44 0.59
C ASP A 34 -0.17 -12.43 1.59
N ALA A 35 -0.08 -11.17 1.19
CA ALA A 35 0.44 -10.14 2.07
C ALA A 35 -0.09 -8.78 1.65
N VAL A 36 -0.10 -7.85 2.59
CA VAL A 36 -0.40 -6.47 2.29
C VAL A 36 0.66 -5.59 2.94
N GLY A 37 1.20 -4.67 2.17
CA GLY A 37 2.10 -3.66 2.69
C GLY A 37 1.33 -2.39 2.92
N LEU A 38 1.54 -1.77 4.07
CA LEU A 38 0.89 -0.52 4.41
C LEU A 38 1.96 0.55 4.55
N VAL A 39 1.78 1.65 3.85
CA VAL A 39 2.71 2.77 3.95
C VAL A 39 1.90 4.05 4.09
N GLN A 40 2.33 4.88 5.03
CA GLN A 40 1.61 6.11 5.35
C GLN A 40 2.59 7.25 5.44
N GLY A 41 2.21 8.38 4.90
CA GLY A 41 3.03 9.57 4.94
C GLY A 41 2.27 10.75 4.37
N ARG A 42 2.97 11.86 4.16
CA ARG A 42 2.34 13.05 3.60
C ARG A 42 1.95 12.80 2.16
N MET A 43 0.96 13.55 1.69
CA MET A 43 0.41 13.34 0.36
C MET A 43 1.49 13.31 -0.72
N ILE A 44 2.42 14.27 -0.69
CA ILE A 44 3.46 14.33 -1.72
C ILE A 44 4.32 13.06 -1.70
N GLU A 45 4.61 12.56 -0.51
CA GLU A 45 5.40 11.33 -0.39
C GLU A 45 4.64 10.13 -0.91
N MET A 46 3.35 10.08 -0.64
CA MET A 46 2.55 8.93 -1.04
C MET A 46 2.30 8.91 -2.54
N VAL A 47 2.20 10.07 -3.17
CA VAL A 47 2.09 10.09 -4.64
C VAL A 47 3.35 9.48 -5.26
N VAL A 48 4.51 9.83 -4.75
CA VAL A 48 5.76 9.26 -5.24
C VAL A 48 5.83 7.77 -4.94
N ALA A 49 5.45 7.39 -3.72
CA ALA A 49 5.46 5.99 -3.32
C ALA A 49 4.52 5.14 -4.18
N SER A 50 3.36 5.70 -4.52
CA SER A 50 2.41 5.01 -5.37
C SER A 50 3.02 4.73 -6.75
N ASP A 51 3.71 5.70 -7.31
CA ASP A 51 4.36 5.52 -8.60
C ASP A 51 5.42 4.42 -8.53
N ILE A 52 6.22 4.44 -7.49
CA ILE A 52 7.25 3.42 -7.31
C ILE A 52 6.61 2.04 -7.20
N ALA A 53 5.56 1.93 -6.40
CA ALA A 53 4.92 0.62 -6.19
C ALA A 53 4.24 0.11 -7.44
N GLU A 54 3.59 1.00 -8.20
CA GLU A 54 2.88 0.56 -9.40
C GLU A 54 3.82 0.08 -10.49
N LYS A 55 5.05 0.54 -10.45
CA LYS A 55 6.05 0.07 -11.39
C LYS A 55 6.66 -1.26 -10.98
N ALA A 56 6.39 -1.71 -9.75
CA ALA A 56 6.84 -3.02 -9.32
C ALA A 56 5.91 -4.09 -9.87
N THR A 57 6.49 -5.25 -10.14
CA THR A 57 5.75 -6.34 -10.73
C THR A 57 4.99 -7.12 -9.66
N GLY A 58 3.75 -7.46 -9.96
CA GLY A 58 3.02 -8.42 -9.13
C GLY A 58 2.28 -7.84 -7.95
N VAL A 59 2.12 -6.52 -7.89
CA VAL A 59 1.39 -5.90 -6.78
C VAL A 59 0.28 -5.02 -7.32
N THR A 60 -0.73 -4.82 -6.49
CA THR A 60 -1.84 -3.89 -6.73
C THR A 60 -1.79 -2.83 -5.64
N VAL A 61 -1.88 -1.56 -6.04
CA VAL A 61 -1.76 -0.44 -5.11
C VAL A 61 -3.10 0.25 -4.99
N GLU A 62 -3.54 0.49 -3.76
CA GLU A 62 -4.80 1.17 -3.48
C GLU A 62 -4.56 2.27 -2.46
N ASP A 63 -5.20 3.42 -2.66
CA ASP A 63 -5.18 4.42 -1.61
C ASP A 63 -6.30 4.12 -0.62
N ILE A 64 -5.97 4.24 0.65
CA ILE A 64 -6.90 3.90 1.73
C ILE A 64 -7.35 5.20 2.37
N LYS A 65 -8.64 5.42 2.35
CA LYS A 65 -9.20 6.68 2.84
C LYS A 65 -9.40 6.64 4.34
N GLY A 66 -9.13 7.76 4.96
CA GLY A 66 -9.33 7.92 6.38
C GLY A 66 -9.70 9.34 6.69
N SER A 67 -9.89 9.63 7.97
CA SER A 67 -10.31 10.95 8.42
C SER A 67 -9.13 11.77 8.89
N CYS A 68 -8.00 11.62 8.27
CA CYS A 68 -6.82 12.33 8.73
C CYS A 68 -6.82 13.76 8.20
N PRO A 69 -6.82 14.75 9.08
CA PRO A 69 -6.87 16.14 8.65
C PRO A 69 -5.53 16.73 8.27
N GLN A 70 -4.47 15.95 8.26
CA GLN A 70 -3.12 16.48 8.15
C GLN A 70 -2.44 16.13 6.85
N ASN A 71 -3.23 15.94 5.80
CA ASN A 71 -2.71 15.58 4.48
C ASN A 71 -1.92 14.28 4.49
N MET A 72 -2.27 13.40 5.42
CA MET A 72 -1.67 12.08 5.48
C MET A 72 -2.49 11.13 4.64
N ILE A 73 -1.81 10.27 3.91
CA ILE A 73 -2.45 9.27 3.07
C ILE A 73 -1.82 7.93 3.38
N MET A 74 -2.63 6.89 3.36
CA MET A 74 -2.14 5.53 3.50
C MET A 74 -2.35 4.78 2.19
N LEU A 75 -1.35 4.04 1.78
CA LEU A 75 -1.44 3.14 0.63
C LEU A 75 -1.43 1.72 1.13
N ALA A 76 -2.21 0.87 0.49
CA ALA A 76 -2.16 -0.57 0.70
C ALA A 76 -1.64 -1.22 -0.57
N ILE A 77 -0.65 -2.09 -0.42
CA ILE A 77 0.01 -2.75 -1.54
C ILE A 77 -0.24 -4.24 -1.37
N PHE A 78 -1.01 -4.81 -2.29
CA PHE A 78 -1.46 -6.20 -2.19
C PHE A 78 -0.71 -7.06 -3.18
N GLY A 79 -0.43 -8.30 -2.79
CA GLY A 79 0.23 -9.23 -3.68
C GLY A 79 0.71 -10.44 -2.92
N ASP A 80 1.55 -11.26 -3.57
CA ASP A 80 2.20 -12.32 -2.83
C ASP A 80 3.28 -11.72 -1.93
N THR A 81 3.72 -12.52 -0.96
CA THR A 81 4.63 -12.01 0.06
C THR A 81 5.91 -11.43 -0.53
N ALA A 82 6.51 -12.15 -1.47
CA ALA A 82 7.79 -11.70 -2.04
C ALA A 82 7.60 -10.40 -2.83
N ALA A 83 6.52 -10.30 -3.60
CA ALA A 83 6.27 -9.10 -4.40
C ALA A 83 6.02 -7.88 -3.51
N VAL A 84 5.26 -8.08 -2.43
CA VAL A 84 4.97 -6.99 -1.50
C VAL A 84 6.25 -6.55 -0.80
N GLU A 85 7.07 -7.52 -0.35
CA GLU A 85 8.33 -7.18 0.31
C GLU A 85 9.25 -6.39 -0.62
N ASP A 86 9.33 -6.81 -1.87
CA ASP A 86 10.18 -6.12 -2.85
C ASP A 86 9.68 -4.70 -3.12
N ALA A 87 8.38 -4.54 -3.27
CA ALA A 87 7.80 -3.22 -3.52
C ALA A 87 8.04 -2.28 -2.32
N MET A 88 7.85 -2.80 -1.11
CA MET A 88 8.06 -2.00 0.09
C MET A 88 9.52 -1.61 0.25
N ALA A 89 10.42 -2.54 -0.03
CA ALA A 89 11.86 -2.24 0.05
C ALA A 89 12.26 -1.20 -0.99
N GLU A 90 11.68 -1.27 -2.18
CA GLU A 90 11.98 -0.30 -3.21
C GLU A 90 11.50 1.09 -2.83
N ILE A 91 10.32 1.19 -2.24
CA ILE A 91 9.81 2.46 -1.76
C ILE A 91 10.77 3.04 -0.70
N GLN A 92 11.14 2.22 0.27
CA GLN A 92 12.04 2.69 1.33
C GLN A 92 13.36 3.16 0.77
N ARG A 93 13.93 2.38 -0.14
CA ARG A 93 15.23 2.71 -0.70
C ARG A 93 15.19 4.03 -1.47
N LYS A 94 14.18 4.22 -2.30
CA LYS A 94 14.12 5.41 -3.14
C LYS A 94 13.70 6.64 -2.35
N MET A 95 12.82 6.48 -1.37
CA MET A 95 12.38 7.63 -0.59
C MET A 95 13.46 8.12 0.37
N GLU A 96 14.32 7.22 0.83
CA GLU A 96 15.40 7.60 1.71
C GLU A 96 16.54 8.29 0.98
N LYS A 97 16.59 8.14 -0.32
CA LYS A 97 17.68 8.70 -1.11
C LYS A 97 17.42 10.09 -1.63
N LYS A 98 16.38 10.71 -1.21
CA LYS A 98 16.13 12.06 -1.69
C LYS A 98 17.27 12.95 -1.19
N GLY A 99 17.82 13.63 -2.08
CA GLY A 99 18.95 14.47 -1.81
C GLY A 99 18.58 15.69 -1.04
#